data_f2aeb58e34ef66df8586e24af7eb3708
#
_entry.id   f2aeb58e34ef66df8586e24af7eb3708
#
_cell.length_a   1.000
_cell.length_b   1.000
_cell.length_c   1.000
_cell.angle_alpha   90.00
_cell.angle_beta   90.00
_cell.angle_gamma   90.00
#
_symmetry.space_group_name_H-M   'P 1'
#
loop_
_entity.id
_entity.type
_entity.pdbx_description
1 polymer ?
#
loop_
_entity_poly.entity_id
_entity_poly.type
_entity_poly.pdbx_seq_one_letter_code
_entity_poly.pdbx_strand_id
1 'polypeptide(L)'
;MKSVKEKKNIFKKLDLKSFFGGIAVGIANIIPGVSGGTMLVIFGLFEKLTNAISDIFKKGTTTRKQSFIFLLKVFIGAAIGIVAFAKVLGFTLKYMEAETIFWFMGLILFSVPIIIRNELKGEKFNIIFFLIGIAIIAVLEYFNLHGGLANTGDDGSILSYLILAGLGAIGGISMIFPGVSGSMVMLVLGKYEMIRNYIDKLTSLDINIYIKLTVFGIGAVLGVIISSKILSKVINKFRGKTVSLILGFIISSALILPLNLENEINFTAEKICGLIVSFILGGIIIYYLDKLERKNSDQ
;
A
#
# COMPACT_ATOMS: atom_id res chain seq x y z
N MET A 1 0.09 -4.57 39.99
CA MET A 1 1.14 -5.34 39.29
C MET A 1 0.66 -6.12 38.06
N LYS A 2 -0.61 -6.62 37.98
CA LYS A 2 -1.17 -7.31 36.78
C LYS A 2 -1.22 -6.38 35.54
N SER A 3 -1.60 -5.09 35.68
CA SER A 3 -1.76 -4.18 34.55
C SER A 3 -0.47 -3.85 33.78
N VAL A 4 0.68 -3.86 34.45
CA VAL A 4 1.99 -3.56 33.81
C VAL A 4 2.52 -4.77 33.03
N LYS A 5 2.29 -5.98 33.52
CA LYS A 5 2.67 -7.22 32.81
C LYS A 5 1.78 -7.46 31.58
N GLU A 6 0.47 -7.19 31.66
CA GLU A 6 -0.44 -7.24 30.52
C GLU A 6 -0.07 -6.24 29.44
N LYS A 7 0.19 -4.98 29.80
CA LYS A 7 0.69 -3.96 28.85
C LYS A 7 2.01 -4.39 28.20
N LYS A 8 2.94 -4.96 28.96
CA LYS A 8 4.24 -5.41 28.43
C LYS A 8 4.10 -6.60 27.47
N ASN A 9 3.15 -7.50 27.71
CA ASN A 9 2.85 -8.62 26.80
C ASN A 9 2.12 -8.17 25.53
N ILE A 10 1.19 -7.22 25.63
CA ILE A 10 0.51 -6.62 24.48
C ILE A 10 1.53 -5.88 23.60
N PHE A 11 2.48 -5.14 24.19
CA PHE A 11 3.56 -4.48 23.45
C PHE A 11 4.50 -5.47 22.76
N LYS A 12 4.80 -6.61 23.36
CA LYS A 12 5.66 -7.65 22.74
C LYS A 12 4.96 -8.38 21.60
N LYS A 13 3.65 -8.65 21.72
CA LYS A 13 2.81 -9.24 20.66
C LYS A 13 2.58 -8.25 19.48
N LEU A 14 2.34 -6.97 19.77
CA LEU A 14 2.24 -5.91 18.76
C LEU A 14 3.54 -5.68 18.00
N ASP A 15 4.68 -5.99 18.59
CA ASP A 15 6.01 -5.80 18.06
C ASP A 15 6.29 -6.70 16.84
N LEU A 16 5.96 -7.98 16.94
CA LEU A 16 6.11 -8.93 15.84
C LEU A 16 5.12 -8.65 14.71
N LYS A 17 3.86 -8.35 15.02
CA LYS A 17 2.83 -8.02 14.04
C LYS A 17 3.21 -6.79 13.20
N SER A 18 3.77 -5.76 13.82
CA SER A 18 4.23 -4.55 13.13
C SER A 18 5.38 -4.83 12.18
N PHE A 19 6.32 -5.67 12.60
CA PHE A 19 7.46 -6.07 11.78
C PHE A 19 7.05 -6.94 10.59
N PHE A 20 6.24 -7.99 10.83
CA PHE A 20 5.74 -8.87 9.75
C PHE A 20 4.79 -8.13 8.81
N GLY A 21 3.95 -7.23 9.33
CA GLY A 21 3.15 -6.33 8.51
C GLY A 21 4.01 -5.43 7.63
N GLY A 22 5.13 -4.94 8.16
CA GLY A 22 6.14 -4.23 7.39
C GLY A 22 6.72 -5.09 6.25
N ILE A 23 7.09 -6.35 6.53
CA ILE A 23 7.58 -7.28 5.50
C ILE A 23 6.53 -7.43 4.38
N ALA A 24 5.27 -7.64 4.72
CA ALA A 24 4.18 -7.76 3.77
C ALA A 24 3.99 -6.48 2.92
N VAL A 25 4.14 -5.30 3.55
CA VAL A 25 4.14 -4.00 2.84
C VAL A 25 5.30 -3.93 1.85
N GLY A 26 6.50 -4.35 2.26
CA GLY A 26 7.67 -4.37 1.39
C GLY A 26 7.48 -5.27 0.18
N ILE A 27 6.97 -6.48 0.40
CA ILE A 27 6.66 -7.44 -0.67
C ILE A 27 5.63 -6.84 -1.64
N ALA A 28 4.53 -6.27 -1.12
CA ALA A 28 3.47 -5.68 -1.94
C ALA A 28 3.97 -4.52 -2.80
N ASN A 29 4.88 -3.70 -2.29
CA ASN A 29 5.40 -2.55 -3.03
C ASN A 29 6.31 -2.93 -4.23
N ILE A 30 6.79 -4.16 -4.32
CA ILE A 30 7.54 -4.64 -5.49
C ILE A 30 6.60 -5.05 -6.62
N ILE A 31 5.35 -5.37 -6.30
CA ILE A 31 4.39 -5.92 -7.25
C ILE A 31 3.63 -4.78 -7.91
N PRO A 32 3.68 -4.67 -9.24
CA PRO A 32 2.87 -3.69 -9.96
C PRO A 32 1.38 -3.84 -9.63
N GLY A 33 0.71 -2.71 -9.36
CA GLY A 33 -0.73 -2.71 -9.07
C GLY A 33 -1.12 -3.13 -7.65
N VAL A 34 -0.20 -3.66 -6.82
CA VAL A 34 -0.48 -3.96 -5.41
C VAL A 34 -0.03 -2.80 -4.52
N SER A 35 -0.92 -2.33 -3.66
CA SER A 35 -0.62 -1.23 -2.73
C SER A 35 -0.12 -1.75 -1.37
N GLY A 36 1.01 -1.23 -0.89
CA GLY A 36 1.47 -1.47 0.48
C GLY A 36 0.45 -1.04 1.53
N GLY A 37 -0.35 0.00 1.24
CA GLY A 37 -1.48 0.42 2.06
C GLY A 37 -2.54 -0.67 2.24
N THR A 38 -2.82 -1.44 1.18
CA THR A 38 -3.72 -2.62 1.26
C THR A 38 -3.20 -3.66 2.26
N MET A 39 -1.89 -3.95 2.25
CA MET A 39 -1.29 -4.87 3.22
C MET A 39 -1.41 -4.35 4.65
N LEU A 40 -1.24 -3.06 4.88
CA LEU A 40 -1.46 -2.46 6.20
C LEU A 40 -2.89 -2.64 6.70
N VAL A 41 -3.89 -2.54 5.80
CA VAL A 41 -5.31 -2.79 6.14
C VAL A 41 -5.52 -4.27 6.46
N ILE A 42 -5.02 -5.18 5.63
CA ILE A 42 -5.10 -6.63 5.84
C ILE A 42 -4.52 -7.04 7.19
N PHE A 43 -3.37 -6.47 7.56
CA PHE A 43 -2.74 -6.73 8.85
C PHE A 43 -3.33 -5.91 10.01
N GLY A 44 -4.38 -5.10 9.79
CA GLY A 44 -4.99 -4.22 10.80
C GLY A 44 -4.01 -3.20 11.39
N LEU A 45 -3.03 -2.75 10.61
CA LEU A 45 -2.00 -1.78 11.02
C LEU A 45 -2.23 -0.39 10.44
N PHE A 46 -3.20 -0.25 9.54
CA PHE A 46 -3.43 0.97 8.76
C PHE A 46 -3.76 2.18 9.63
N GLU A 47 -4.76 2.04 10.53
CA GLU A 47 -5.14 3.10 11.46
C GLU A 47 -3.98 3.47 12.40
N LYS A 48 -3.24 2.46 12.87
CA LYS A 48 -2.07 2.67 13.73
C LYS A 48 -0.95 3.42 13.00
N LEU A 49 -0.71 3.11 11.73
CA LEU A 49 0.31 3.77 10.92
C LEU A 49 -0.04 5.25 10.69
N THR A 50 -1.27 5.53 10.26
CA THR A 50 -1.73 6.90 10.01
C THR A 50 -1.69 7.76 11.27
N ASN A 51 -2.10 7.19 12.41
CA ASN A 51 -2.02 7.84 13.71
C ASN A 51 -0.55 8.06 14.15
N ALA A 52 0.33 7.06 13.99
CA ALA A 52 1.73 7.16 14.36
C ALA A 52 2.46 8.24 13.56
N ILE A 53 2.23 8.33 12.24
CA ILE A 53 2.78 9.39 11.39
C ILE A 53 2.27 10.75 11.88
N SER A 54 0.97 10.88 12.16
CA SER A 54 0.38 12.12 12.68
C SER A 54 0.98 12.54 14.02
N ASP A 55 1.20 11.59 14.94
CA ASP A 55 1.67 11.84 16.31
C ASP A 55 3.14 12.27 16.39
N ILE A 56 3.99 11.86 15.44
CA ILE A 56 5.39 12.32 15.40
C ILE A 56 5.47 13.84 15.31
N PHE A 57 4.52 14.48 14.61
CA PHE A 57 4.52 15.92 14.36
C PHE A 57 3.67 16.72 15.36
N LYS A 58 3.00 16.05 16.33
CA LYS A 58 2.27 16.74 17.41
C LYS A 58 3.23 17.08 18.54
N LYS A 59 3.25 18.35 18.97
CA LYS A 59 4.01 18.78 20.17
C LYS A 59 3.31 18.25 21.44
N GLY A 60 4.11 17.70 22.37
CA GLY A 60 3.62 17.34 23.72
C GLY A 60 2.93 15.98 23.85
N THR A 61 2.99 15.11 22.84
CA THR A 61 2.42 13.75 22.96
C THR A 61 3.38 12.79 23.65
N THR A 62 2.93 12.11 24.71
CA THR A 62 3.67 11.04 25.40
C THR A 62 3.86 9.80 24.50
N THR A 63 3.10 9.69 23.42
CA THR A 63 3.11 8.57 22.46
C THR A 63 4.17 8.70 21.35
N ARG A 64 4.83 9.87 21.21
CA ARG A 64 5.77 10.15 20.10
C ARG A 64 6.88 9.10 19.97
N LYS A 65 7.49 8.71 21.09
CA LYS A 65 8.55 7.68 21.10
C LYS A 65 8.01 6.32 20.66
N GLN A 66 6.81 5.95 21.08
CA GLN A 66 6.16 4.69 20.71
C GLN A 66 5.80 4.68 19.23
N SER A 67 5.27 5.79 18.71
CA SER A 67 4.95 5.98 17.29
C SER A 67 6.20 5.88 16.43
N PHE A 68 7.31 6.49 16.84
CA PHE A 68 8.59 6.40 16.14
C PHE A 68 9.11 4.95 16.09
N ILE A 69 9.12 4.24 17.22
CA ILE A 69 9.55 2.84 17.29
C ILE A 69 8.67 1.94 16.40
N PHE A 70 7.36 2.17 16.39
CA PHE A 70 6.43 1.44 15.54
C PHE A 70 6.75 1.67 14.06
N LEU A 71 6.89 2.93 13.63
CA LEU A 71 7.22 3.26 12.23
C LEU A 71 8.57 2.68 11.81
N LEU A 72 9.57 2.76 12.68
CA LEU A 72 10.89 2.18 12.43
C LEU A 72 10.81 0.66 12.19
N LYS A 73 9.98 -0.06 12.95
CA LYS A 73 9.79 -1.51 12.76
C LYS A 73 9.09 -1.84 11.46
N VAL A 74 8.03 -1.10 11.12
CA VAL A 74 7.35 -1.25 9.83
C VAL A 74 8.32 -0.97 8.68
N PHE A 75 9.13 0.08 8.79
CA PHE A 75 10.11 0.45 7.77
C PHE A 75 11.21 -0.60 7.60
N ILE A 76 11.80 -1.08 8.69
CA ILE A 76 12.82 -2.14 8.66
C ILE A 76 12.21 -3.43 8.09
N GLY A 77 10.99 -3.79 8.52
CA GLY A 77 10.27 -4.93 7.97
C GLY A 77 10.07 -4.77 6.46
N ALA A 78 9.65 -3.60 5.99
CA ALA A 78 9.44 -3.33 4.57
C ALA A 78 10.76 -3.42 3.78
N ALA A 79 11.84 -2.87 4.29
CA ALA A 79 13.15 -2.99 3.65
C ALA A 79 13.61 -4.46 3.52
N ILE A 80 13.45 -5.25 4.59
CA ILE A 80 13.75 -6.69 4.57
C ILE A 80 12.82 -7.41 3.58
N GLY A 81 11.52 -7.10 3.57
CA GLY A 81 10.55 -7.67 2.64
C GLY A 81 10.96 -7.43 1.18
N ILE A 82 11.33 -6.19 0.84
CA ILE A 82 11.81 -5.83 -0.49
C ILE A 82 13.06 -6.66 -0.85
N VAL A 83 14.09 -6.64 -0.02
CA VAL A 83 15.37 -7.28 -0.33
C VAL A 83 15.26 -8.80 -0.39
N ALA A 84 14.58 -9.42 0.59
CA ALA A 84 14.48 -10.88 0.68
C ALA A 84 13.60 -11.48 -0.43
N PHE A 85 12.53 -10.80 -0.79
CA PHE A 85 11.56 -11.34 -1.75
C PHE A 85 11.72 -10.81 -3.18
N ALA A 86 12.54 -9.79 -3.42
CA ALA A 86 12.74 -9.24 -4.76
C ALA A 86 13.14 -10.32 -5.79
N LYS A 87 14.06 -11.22 -5.41
CA LYS A 87 14.48 -12.33 -6.29
C LYS A 87 13.38 -13.36 -6.50
N VAL A 88 12.66 -13.73 -5.45
CA VAL A 88 11.54 -14.69 -5.50
C VAL A 88 10.44 -14.14 -6.38
N LEU A 89 10.02 -12.90 -6.14
CA LEU A 89 8.99 -12.23 -6.93
C LEU A 89 9.43 -12.01 -8.37
N GLY A 90 10.68 -11.61 -8.60
CA GLY A 90 11.22 -11.49 -9.96
C GLY A 90 11.18 -12.81 -10.71
N PHE A 91 11.48 -13.93 -10.04
CA PHE A 91 11.34 -15.27 -10.62
C PHE A 91 9.89 -15.63 -10.91
N THR A 92 8.98 -15.47 -9.92
CA THR A 92 7.58 -15.86 -10.09
C THR A 92 6.86 -14.96 -11.11
N LEU A 93 7.11 -13.66 -11.12
CA LEU A 93 6.56 -12.75 -12.13
C LEU A 93 7.10 -13.05 -13.53
N LYS A 94 8.36 -13.48 -13.66
CA LYS A 94 8.92 -13.82 -14.97
C LYS A 94 8.39 -15.14 -15.56
N TYR A 95 8.16 -16.17 -14.73
CA TYR A 95 7.84 -17.52 -15.20
C TYR A 95 6.38 -17.94 -14.92
N MET A 96 5.71 -17.30 -13.95
CA MET A 96 4.38 -17.62 -13.46
C MET A 96 3.61 -16.34 -13.14
N GLU A 97 3.67 -15.35 -14.05
CA GLU A 97 3.11 -14.01 -13.84
C GLU A 97 1.62 -14.07 -13.47
N ALA A 98 0.82 -14.75 -14.31
CA ALA A 98 -0.61 -14.83 -14.12
C ALA A 98 -0.99 -15.54 -12.81
N GLU A 99 -0.34 -16.67 -12.48
CA GLU A 99 -0.56 -17.38 -11.21
C GLU A 99 -0.18 -16.51 -10.00
N THR A 100 0.91 -15.77 -10.10
CA THR A 100 1.35 -14.85 -9.05
C THR A 100 0.33 -13.74 -8.81
N ILE A 101 -0.17 -13.13 -9.89
CA ILE A 101 -1.20 -12.09 -9.83
C ILE A 101 -2.51 -12.64 -9.24
N PHE A 102 -2.96 -13.81 -9.68
CA PHE A 102 -4.17 -14.45 -9.13
C PHE A 102 -4.00 -14.85 -7.67
N TRP A 103 -2.81 -15.27 -7.25
CA TRP A 103 -2.52 -15.51 -5.84
C TRP A 103 -2.67 -14.25 -4.98
N PHE A 104 -2.16 -13.10 -5.45
CA PHE A 104 -2.37 -11.81 -4.76
C PHE A 104 -3.82 -11.37 -4.78
N MET A 105 -4.53 -11.56 -5.89
CA MET A 105 -5.96 -11.27 -5.99
C MET A 105 -6.75 -12.09 -4.95
N GLY A 106 -6.43 -13.37 -4.81
CA GLY A 106 -7.02 -14.23 -3.78
C GLY A 106 -6.73 -13.71 -2.37
N LEU A 107 -5.46 -13.41 -2.06
CA LEU A 107 -5.04 -12.85 -0.77
C LEU A 107 -5.83 -11.58 -0.41
N ILE A 108 -5.98 -10.67 -1.37
CA ILE A 108 -6.69 -9.40 -1.16
C ILE A 108 -8.20 -9.62 -1.00
N LEU A 109 -8.85 -10.37 -1.90
CA LEU A 109 -10.30 -10.53 -1.87
C LEU A 109 -10.78 -11.35 -0.67
N PHE A 110 -10.06 -12.39 -0.25
CA PHE A 110 -10.39 -13.16 0.95
C PHE A 110 -10.14 -12.37 2.25
N SER A 111 -9.36 -11.28 2.21
CA SER A 111 -9.19 -10.39 3.36
C SER A 111 -10.39 -9.46 3.60
N VAL A 112 -11.25 -9.24 2.60
CA VAL A 112 -12.37 -8.29 2.68
C VAL A 112 -13.31 -8.56 3.87
N PRO A 113 -13.78 -9.80 4.14
CA PRO A 113 -14.62 -10.07 5.32
C PRO A 113 -13.92 -9.73 6.64
N ILE A 114 -12.61 -9.95 6.71
CA ILE A 114 -11.79 -9.66 7.89
C ILE A 114 -11.69 -8.15 8.11
N ILE A 115 -11.46 -7.39 7.02
CA ILE A 115 -11.41 -5.93 7.05
C ILE A 115 -12.76 -5.36 7.50
N ILE A 116 -13.87 -5.85 6.94
CA ILE A 116 -15.22 -5.43 7.34
C ILE A 116 -15.40 -5.61 8.84
N ARG A 117 -15.09 -6.79 9.37
CA ARG A 117 -15.22 -7.09 10.79
C ARG A 117 -14.33 -6.21 11.67
N ASN A 118 -13.06 -6.06 11.30
CA ASN A 118 -12.06 -5.43 12.16
C ASN A 118 -12.07 -3.89 12.04
N GLU A 119 -12.38 -3.36 10.86
CA GLU A 119 -12.27 -1.93 10.59
C GLU A 119 -13.58 -1.17 10.66
N LEU A 120 -14.73 -1.79 10.34
CA LEU A 120 -16.02 -1.13 10.53
C LEU A 120 -16.36 -0.96 12.02
N LYS A 121 -15.97 -1.91 12.88
CA LYS A 121 -16.18 -1.84 14.34
C LYS A 121 -17.64 -1.52 14.74
N GLY A 122 -18.60 -2.13 14.03
CA GLY A 122 -20.03 -1.93 14.27
C GLY A 122 -20.65 -0.72 13.56
N GLU A 123 -19.86 0.11 12.88
CA GLU A 123 -20.37 1.19 12.03
C GLU A 123 -21.05 0.63 10.77
N LYS A 124 -22.04 1.39 10.27
CA LYS A 124 -22.79 0.98 9.06
C LYS A 124 -21.93 1.11 7.80
N PHE A 125 -21.96 0.05 7.00
CA PHE A 125 -21.41 0.08 5.63
C PHE A 125 -22.18 1.09 4.77
N ASN A 126 -21.44 1.92 4.02
CA ASN A 126 -22.03 2.94 3.15
C ASN A 126 -21.76 2.64 1.68
N ILE A 127 -22.79 2.15 0.98
CA ILE A 127 -22.70 1.74 -0.41
C ILE A 127 -22.27 2.88 -1.36
N ILE A 128 -22.67 4.11 -1.08
CA ILE A 128 -22.33 5.26 -1.93
C ILE A 128 -20.82 5.51 -1.90
N PHE A 129 -20.22 5.52 -0.70
CA PHE A 129 -18.77 5.69 -0.56
C PHE A 129 -17.98 4.50 -1.11
N PHE A 130 -18.52 3.30 -1.02
CA PHE A 130 -17.95 2.11 -1.65
C PHE A 130 -17.92 2.25 -3.18
N LEU A 131 -19.03 2.64 -3.80
CA LEU A 131 -19.10 2.87 -5.25
C LEU A 131 -18.21 4.03 -5.71
N ILE A 132 -18.09 5.10 -4.91
CA ILE A 132 -17.14 6.19 -5.17
C ILE A 132 -15.70 5.63 -5.17
N GLY A 133 -15.36 4.76 -4.24
CA GLY A 133 -14.05 4.10 -4.20
C GLY A 133 -13.77 3.30 -5.46
N ILE A 134 -14.71 2.48 -5.92
CA ILE A 134 -14.61 1.74 -7.19
C ILE A 134 -14.41 2.71 -8.35
N ALA A 135 -15.25 3.73 -8.45
CA ALA A 135 -15.20 4.69 -9.55
C ALA A 135 -13.85 5.42 -9.65
N ILE A 136 -13.28 5.82 -8.50
CA ILE A 136 -11.96 6.48 -8.48
C ILE A 136 -10.89 5.56 -9.06
N ILE A 137 -10.82 4.30 -8.63
CA ILE A 137 -9.81 3.34 -9.14
C ILE A 137 -10.06 3.04 -10.62
N ALA A 138 -11.31 2.86 -11.04
CA ALA A 138 -11.65 2.62 -12.44
C ALA A 138 -11.24 3.80 -13.35
N VAL A 139 -11.43 5.04 -12.89
CA VAL A 139 -11.01 6.23 -13.62
C VAL A 139 -9.48 6.33 -13.70
N LEU A 140 -8.77 6.06 -12.60
CA LEU A 140 -7.31 6.04 -12.60
C LEU A 140 -6.77 4.98 -13.57
N GLU A 141 -7.38 3.79 -13.58
CA GLU A 141 -6.97 2.72 -14.49
C GLU A 141 -7.29 3.05 -15.94
N TYR A 142 -8.44 3.65 -16.21
CA TYR A 142 -8.76 4.13 -17.56
C TYR A 142 -7.68 5.07 -18.11
N PHE A 143 -7.23 6.05 -17.33
CA PHE A 143 -6.15 6.96 -17.72
C PHE A 143 -4.80 6.24 -17.83
N ASN A 144 -4.52 5.26 -16.96
CA ASN A 144 -3.32 4.45 -17.03
C ASN A 144 -3.22 3.70 -18.38
N LEU A 145 -4.31 3.03 -18.79
CA LEU A 145 -4.38 2.27 -20.05
C LEU A 145 -4.33 3.15 -21.31
N HIS A 146 -4.72 4.43 -21.21
CA HIS A 146 -4.76 5.36 -22.36
C HIS A 146 -3.57 6.33 -22.40
N GLY A 147 -2.44 5.99 -21.73
CA GLY A 147 -1.18 6.72 -21.86
C GLY A 147 -1.03 7.97 -20.99
N GLY A 148 -1.92 8.15 -20.01
CA GLY A 148 -1.80 9.21 -18.99
C GLY A 148 -2.05 10.63 -19.50
N LEU A 149 -1.87 11.60 -18.58
CA LEU A 149 -2.06 13.02 -18.81
C LEU A 149 -0.70 13.69 -19.11
N ALA A 150 -0.45 14.07 -20.35
CA ALA A 150 0.59 14.96 -20.87
C ALA A 150 2.06 14.90 -20.35
N ASN A 151 2.99 14.87 -21.29
CA ASN A 151 4.44 15.00 -21.08
C ASN A 151 4.87 16.48 -20.98
N THR A 152 5.08 17.01 -19.78
CA THR A 152 5.82 18.25 -19.57
C THR A 152 7.29 17.94 -19.33
N GLY A 153 8.18 18.48 -20.15
CA GLY A 153 9.63 18.26 -20.04
C GLY A 153 10.20 18.76 -18.71
N ASP A 154 11.34 18.20 -18.34
CA ASP A 154 12.16 18.67 -17.24
C ASP A 154 13.22 19.63 -17.80
N ASP A 155 12.99 20.93 -17.69
CA ASP A 155 13.83 22.00 -18.22
C ASP A 155 14.83 22.59 -17.20
N GLY A 156 14.84 22.03 -15.96
CA GLY A 156 15.72 22.50 -14.89
C GLY A 156 15.33 23.86 -14.29
N SER A 157 14.18 24.41 -14.65
CA SER A 157 13.68 25.66 -14.08
C SER A 157 13.18 25.49 -12.63
N ILE A 158 13.06 26.60 -11.89
CA ILE A 158 12.46 26.57 -10.54
C ILE A 158 11.05 25.96 -10.59
N LEU A 159 10.31 26.23 -11.67
CA LEU A 159 8.97 25.69 -11.87
C LEU A 159 9.00 24.16 -12.01
N SER A 160 9.98 23.59 -12.73
CA SER A 160 10.12 22.14 -12.86
C SER A 160 10.42 21.46 -11.52
N TYR A 161 11.20 22.08 -10.64
CA TYR A 161 11.43 21.58 -9.27
C TYR A 161 10.17 21.67 -8.40
N LEU A 162 9.37 22.74 -8.52
CA LEU A 162 8.08 22.84 -7.80
C LEU A 162 7.10 21.77 -8.28
N ILE A 163 7.02 21.54 -9.59
CA ILE A 163 6.21 20.46 -10.18
C ILE A 163 6.70 19.10 -9.65
N LEU A 164 8.01 18.89 -9.62
CA LEU A 164 8.59 17.63 -9.13
C LEU A 164 8.28 17.39 -7.65
N ALA A 165 8.34 18.43 -6.81
CA ALA A 165 7.90 18.36 -5.41
C ALA A 165 6.40 18.04 -5.31
N GLY A 166 5.57 18.66 -6.15
CA GLY A 166 4.12 18.38 -6.25
C GLY A 166 3.83 16.93 -6.67
N LEU A 167 4.54 16.42 -7.66
CA LEU A 167 4.46 15.03 -8.10
C LEU A 167 4.84 14.06 -6.96
N GLY A 168 5.93 14.37 -6.25
CA GLY A 168 6.31 13.64 -5.04
C GLY A 168 5.18 13.65 -4.01
N ALA A 169 4.58 14.81 -3.74
CA ALA A 169 3.48 14.93 -2.78
C ALA A 169 2.25 14.10 -3.19
N ILE A 170 1.86 14.14 -4.46
CA ILE A 170 0.76 13.31 -4.99
C ILE A 170 1.09 11.82 -4.87
N GLY A 171 2.32 11.41 -5.20
CA GLY A 171 2.80 10.04 -5.00
C GLY A 171 2.74 9.62 -3.53
N GLY A 172 3.21 10.47 -2.62
CA GLY A 172 3.15 10.23 -1.18
C GLY A 172 1.73 10.15 -0.63
N ILE A 173 0.82 10.99 -1.12
CA ILE A 173 -0.61 10.92 -0.78
C ILE A 173 -1.19 9.57 -1.19
N SER A 174 -0.95 9.15 -2.44
CA SER A 174 -1.48 7.89 -2.97
C SER A 174 -0.97 6.66 -2.23
N MET A 175 0.27 6.67 -1.74
CA MET A 175 0.84 5.56 -0.95
C MET A 175 0.11 5.29 0.37
N ILE A 176 -0.57 6.29 0.92
CA ILE A 176 -1.34 6.15 2.16
C ILE A 176 -2.72 5.55 1.90
N PHE A 177 -3.29 5.75 0.71
CA PHE A 177 -4.60 5.19 0.39
C PHE A 177 -4.49 3.72 -0.03
N PRO A 178 -5.13 2.78 0.70
CA PRO A 178 -5.15 1.37 0.31
C PRO A 178 -5.80 1.19 -1.07
N GLY A 179 -5.21 0.33 -1.90
CA GLY A 179 -5.69 0.11 -3.25
C GLY A 179 -5.20 1.13 -4.29
N VAL A 180 -4.56 2.21 -3.86
CA VAL A 180 -3.94 3.19 -4.78
C VAL A 180 -2.44 3.02 -4.75
N SER A 181 -1.82 2.76 -5.90
CA SER A 181 -0.37 2.65 -6.03
C SER A 181 0.23 4.00 -6.46
N GLY A 182 1.31 4.43 -5.79
CA GLY A 182 2.03 5.65 -6.16
C GLY A 182 2.58 5.61 -7.58
N SER A 183 3.07 4.45 -8.02
CA SER A 183 3.53 4.23 -9.40
C SER A 183 2.41 4.35 -10.42
N MET A 184 1.23 3.80 -10.13
CA MET A 184 0.04 3.94 -10.97
C MET A 184 -0.34 5.41 -11.16
N VAL A 185 -0.35 6.19 -10.08
CA VAL A 185 -0.65 7.63 -10.17
C VAL A 185 0.42 8.36 -11.00
N MET A 186 1.70 7.99 -10.87
CA MET A 186 2.78 8.55 -11.70
C MET A 186 2.62 8.17 -13.18
N LEU A 187 2.16 6.94 -13.49
CA LEU A 187 1.83 6.51 -14.86
C LEU A 187 0.69 7.36 -15.44
N VAL A 188 -0.41 7.51 -14.72
CA VAL A 188 -1.56 8.35 -15.11
C VAL A 188 -1.14 9.80 -15.39
N LEU A 189 -0.22 10.34 -14.59
CA LEU A 189 0.33 11.68 -14.78
C LEU A 189 1.40 11.76 -15.90
N GLY A 190 1.74 10.62 -16.55
CA GLY A 190 2.78 10.56 -17.59
C GLY A 190 4.19 10.86 -17.08
N LYS A 191 4.45 10.65 -15.77
CA LYS A 191 5.72 11.00 -15.11
C LYS A 191 6.50 9.81 -14.55
N TYR A 192 5.95 8.61 -14.69
CA TYR A 192 6.59 7.40 -14.18
C TYR A 192 7.98 7.17 -14.78
N GLU A 193 8.10 7.21 -16.10
CA GLU A 193 9.37 6.99 -16.80
C GLU A 193 10.42 8.05 -16.45
N MET A 194 10.01 9.31 -16.24
CA MET A 194 10.92 10.36 -15.80
C MET A 194 11.53 10.04 -14.42
N ILE A 195 10.68 9.66 -13.44
CA ILE A 195 11.16 9.32 -12.11
C ILE A 195 12.00 8.05 -12.13
N ARG A 196 11.57 7.03 -12.88
CA ARG A 196 12.33 5.79 -13.08
C ARG A 196 13.72 6.07 -13.64
N ASN A 197 13.83 6.89 -14.69
CA ASN A 197 15.11 7.28 -15.26
C ASN A 197 16.05 8.00 -14.27
N TYR A 198 15.51 8.78 -13.32
CA TYR A 198 16.33 9.35 -12.25
C TYR A 198 16.83 8.28 -11.28
N ILE A 199 16.01 7.29 -10.97
CA ILE A 199 16.39 6.16 -10.07
C ILE A 199 17.45 5.31 -10.75
N ASP A 200 17.29 4.96 -12.03
CA ASP A 200 18.23 4.15 -12.80
C ASP A 200 19.61 4.83 -12.89
N LYS A 201 19.64 6.16 -12.92
CA LYS A 201 20.86 6.96 -12.95
C LYS A 201 21.46 7.29 -11.57
N LEU A 202 20.98 6.71 -10.49
CA LEU A 202 21.54 6.91 -9.13
C LEU A 202 23.05 6.56 -9.05
N THR A 203 23.51 5.63 -9.85
CA THR A 203 24.93 5.21 -9.90
C THR A 203 25.82 6.13 -10.72
N SER A 204 25.26 7.09 -11.49
CA SER A 204 26.01 7.99 -12.38
C SER A 204 26.76 9.12 -11.66
N LEU A 205 26.56 9.28 -10.34
CA LEU A 205 27.12 10.36 -9.51
C LEU A 205 26.79 11.79 -10.01
N ASP A 206 25.70 11.95 -10.78
CA ASP A 206 25.23 13.25 -11.24
C ASP A 206 24.48 13.99 -10.12
N ILE A 207 25.04 15.11 -9.69
CA ILE A 207 24.50 15.93 -8.62
C ILE A 207 23.08 16.44 -8.92
N ASN A 208 22.76 16.73 -10.19
CA ASN A 208 21.44 17.21 -10.59
C ASN A 208 20.37 16.12 -10.38
N ILE A 209 20.71 14.86 -10.61
CA ILE A 209 19.80 13.72 -10.36
C ILE A 209 19.55 13.58 -8.87
N TYR A 210 20.57 13.68 -8.03
CA TYR A 210 20.42 13.65 -6.57
C TYR A 210 19.53 14.79 -6.05
N ILE A 211 19.71 16.01 -6.58
CA ILE A 211 18.86 17.15 -6.22
C ILE A 211 17.41 16.88 -6.61
N LYS A 212 17.15 16.40 -7.84
CA LYS A 212 15.80 16.09 -8.33
C LYS A 212 15.13 15.01 -7.49
N LEU A 213 15.81 13.90 -7.22
CA LEU A 213 15.30 12.83 -6.36
C LEU A 213 15.06 13.30 -4.92
N THR A 214 15.91 14.19 -4.41
CA THR A 214 15.72 14.75 -3.07
C THR A 214 14.47 15.63 -3.02
N VAL A 215 14.25 16.48 -4.03
CA VAL A 215 13.07 17.34 -4.14
C VAL A 215 11.78 16.50 -4.25
N PHE A 216 11.79 15.46 -5.09
CA PHE A 216 10.69 14.51 -5.21
C PHE A 216 10.44 13.78 -3.88
N GLY A 217 11.50 13.31 -3.21
CA GLY A 217 11.43 12.63 -1.92
C GLY A 217 10.88 13.51 -0.80
N ILE A 218 11.29 14.79 -0.73
CA ILE A 218 10.73 15.76 0.22
C ILE A 218 9.23 15.95 -0.04
N GLY A 219 8.83 16.11 -1.31
CA GLY A 219 7.43 16.16 -1.70
C GLY A 219 6.66 14.91 -1.23
N ALA A 220 7.20 13.72 -1.48
CA ALA A 220 6.58 12.45 -1.08
C ALA A 220 6.39 12.35 0.45
N VAL A 221 7.40 12.72 1.23
CA VAL A 221 7.30 12.75 2.70
C VAL A 221 6.22 13.72 3.15
N LEU A 222 6.16 14.92 2.58
CA LEU A 222 5.11 15.90 2.90
C LEU A 222 3.73 15.36 2.54
N GLY A 223 3.58 14.72 1.38
CA GLY A 223 2.33 14.07 0.94
C GLY A 223 1.88 13.00 1.92
N VAL A 224 2.77 12.11 2.35
CA VAL A 224 2.52 11.08 3.37
C VAL A 224 2.06 11.70 4.69
N ILE A 225 2.73 12.75 5.16
CA ILE A 225 2.39 13.42 6.43
C ILE A 225 1.02 14.08 6.36
N ILE A 226 0.74 14.82 5.29
CA ILE A 226 -0.52 15.54 5.12
C ILE A 226 -1.67 14.55 5.00
N SER A 227 -1.54 13.54 4.13
CA SER A 227 -2.59 12.53 3.92
C SER A 227 -2.85 11.70 5.17
N SER A 228 -1.82 11.31 5.92
CA SER A 228 -1.96 10.58 7.17
C SER A 228 -2.73 11.37 8.23
N LYS A 229 -2.46 12.69 8.35
CA LYS A 229 -3.19 13.56 9.28
C LYS A 229 -4.66 13.72 8.90
N ILE A 230 -4.93 13.90 7.61
CA ILE A 230 -6.31 14.03 7.09
C ILE A 230 -7.04 12.72 7.31
N LEU A 231 -6.45 11.61 6.87
CA LEU A 231 -7.07 10.29 6.93
C LEU A 231 -7.34 9.84 8.36
N SER A 232 -6.38 10.07 9.28
CA SER A 232 -6.58 9.79 10.71
C SER A 232 -7.80 10.55 11.28
N LYS A 233 -7.97 11.83 10.94
CA LYS A 233 -9.14 12.61 11.37
C LYS A 233 -10.43 12.09 10.75
N VAL A 234 -10.41 11.75 9.45
CA VAL A 234 -11.59 11.31 8.71
C VAL A 234 -12.05 9.92 9.17
N ILE A 235 -11.11 8.98 9.39
CA ILE A 235 -11.44 7.67 9.96
C ILE A 235 -12.06 7.82 11.35
N ASN A 236 -11.51 8.66 12.22
CA ASN A 236 -12.03 8.84 13.57
C ASN A 236 -13.42 9.50 13.59
N LYS A 237 -13.75 10.37 12.62
CA LYS A 237 -15.01 11.09 12.58
C LYS A 237 -16.10 10.40 11.74
N PHE A 238 -15.71 9.72 10.66
CA PHE A 238 -16.61 9.15 9.65
C PHE A 238 -16.20 7.72 9.28
N ARG A 239 -15.93 6.88 10.29
CA ARG A 239 -15.35 5.53 10.10
C ARG A 239 -16.12 4.71 9.06
N GLY A 240 -17.43 4.56 9.18
CA GLY A 240 -18.23 3.75 8.27
C GLY A 240 -18.08 4.18 6.81
N LYS A 241 -18.14 5.49 6.52
CA LYS A 241 -17.95 6.05 5.17
C LYS A 241 -16.54 5.83 4.65
N THR A 242 -15.53 6.11 5.50
CA THR A 242 -14.12 5.99 5.12
C THR A 242 -13.72 4.55 4.86
N VAL A 243 -14.12 3.63 5.74
CA VAL A 243 -13.84 2.20 5.56
C VAL A 243 -14.55 1.64 4.32
N SER A 244 -15.78 2.08 4.05
CA SER A 244 -16.50 1.69 2.82
C SER A 244 -15.78 2.17 1.55
N LEU A 245 -15.27 3.41 1.55
CA LEU A 245 -14.47 3.94 0.46
C LEU A 245 -13.18 3.13 0.25
N ILE A 246 -12.47 2.81 1.34
CA ILE A 246 -11.26 1.99 1.33
C ILE A 246 -11.56 0.58 0.78
N LEU A 247 -12.67 -0.04 1.18
CA LEU A 247 -13.10 -1.33 0.64
C LEU A 247 -13.36 -1.26 -0.87
N GLY A 248 -13.96 -0.15 -1.36
CA GLY A 248 -14.10 0.11 -2.78
C GLY A 248 -12.76 0.14 -3.51
N PHE A 249 -11.76 0.84 -2.96
CA PHE A 249 -10.39 0.86 -3.50
C PHE A 249 -9.77 -0.53 -3.54
N ILE A 250 -9.84 -1.27 -2.43
CA ILE A 250 -9.21 -2.60 -2.28
C ILE A 250 -9.81 -3.60 -3.26
N ILE A 251 -11.15 -3.68 -3.34
CA ILE A 251 -11.83 -4.62 -4.23
C ILE A 251 -11.58 -4.26 -5.68
N SER A 252 -11.71 -2.99 -6.05
CA SER A 252 -11.49 -2.54 -7.43
C SER A 252 -10.04 -2.78 -7.86
N SER A 253 -9.05 -2.42 -7.03
CA SER A 253 -7.63 -2.67 -7.35
C SER A 253 -7.33 -4.15 -7.53
N ALA A 254 -7.89 -5.03 -6.68
CA ALA A 254 -7.70 -6.48 -6.81
C ALA A 254 -8.28 -7.03 -8.12
N LEU A 255 -9.46 -6.55 -8.55
CA LEU A 255 -10.10 -6.98 -9.79
C LEU A 255 -9.39 -6.46 -11.04
N ILE A 256 -8.68 -5.35 -10.94
CA ILE A 256 -7.91 -4.74 -12.03
C ILE A 256 -6.53 -5.43 -12.21
N LEU A 257 -5.97 -6.07 -11.18
CA LEU A 257 -4.66 -6.71 -11.27
C LEU A 257 -4.45 -7.58 -12.53
N PRO A 258 -5.41 -8.44 -12.94
CA PRO A 258 -5.23 -9.26 -14.16
C PRO A 258 -5.20 -8.45 -15.46
N LEU A 259 -5.71 -7.21 -15.49
CA LEU A 259 -5.68 -6.36 -16.69
C LEU A 259 -4.30 -5.77 -16.96
N ASN A 260 -3.41 -5.79 -15.98
CA ASN A 260 -2.05 -5.27 -16.04
C ASN A 260 -0.99 -6.36 -16.28
N LEU A 261 -1.40 -7.55 -16.71
CA LEU A 261 -0.49 -8.62 -17.11
C LEU A 261 0.29 -8.22 -18.37
N GLU A 262 1.61 -8.41 -18.34
CA GLU A 262 2.47 -8.14 -19.50
C GLU A 262 2.28 -9.18 -20.61
N ASN A 263 1.93 -10.41 -20.22
CA ASN A 263 1.74 -11.52 -21.15
C ASN A 263 0.28 -11.92 -21.29
N GLU A 264 -0.17 -12.17 -22.50
CA GLU A 264 -1.51 -12.70 -22.76
C GLU A 264 -1.67 -14.10 -22.13
N ILE A 265 -2.82 -14.33 -21.49
CA ILE A 265 -3.14 -15.62 -20.90
C ILE A 265 -3.69 -16.54 -22.00
N ASN A 266 -2.95 -17.59 -22.34
CA ASN A 266 -3.51 -18.70 -23.10
C ASN A 266 -4.40 -19.56 -22.20
N PHE A 267 -5.72 -19.43 -22.32
CA PHE A 267 -6.71 -20.10 -21.47
C PHE A 267 -6.86 -21.60 -21.83
N THR A 268 -5.81 -22.39 -21.53
CA THR A 268 -5.91 -23.86 -21.53
C THR A 268 -6.55 -24.34 -20.22
N ALA A 269 -7.11 -25.56 -20.22
CA ALA A 269 -7.69 -26.14 -19.00
C ALA A 269 -6.68 -26.20 -17.84
N GLU A 270 -5.42 -26.54 -18.14
CA GLU A 270 -4.33 -26.58 -17.17
C GLU A 270 -4.04 -25.18 -16.60
N LYS A 271 -3.98 -24.15 -17.45
CA LYS A 271 -3.72 -22.77 -17.03
C LYS A 271 -4.85 -22.26 -16.13
N ILE A 272 -6.11 -22.46 -16.53
CA ILE A 272 -7.28 -22.08 -15.74
C ILE A 272 -7.23 -22.76 -14.37
N CYS A 273 -6.93 -24.07 -14.32
CA CYS A 273 -6.78 -24.78 -13.06
C CYS A 273 -5.67 -24.17 -12.17
N GLY A 274 -4.51 -23.86 -12.76
CA GLY A 274 -3.40 -23.20 -12.08
C GLY A 274 -3.80 -21.84 -11.48
N LEU A 275 -4.53 -20.99 -12.23
CA LEU A 275 -5.02 -19.69 -11.76
C LEU A 275 -6.00 -19.84 -10.59
N ILE A 276 -6.95 -20.79 -10.68
CA ILE A 276 -7.91 -21.06 -9.61
C ILE A 276 -7.19 -21.55 -8.35
N VAL A 277 -6.26 -22.49 -8.50
CA VAL A 277 -5.47 -23.00 -7.36
C VAL A 277 -4.68 -21.89 -6.71
N SER A 278 -4.00 -21.05 -7.49
CA SER A 278 -3.23 -19.90 -6.96
C SER A 278 -4.11 -18.94 -6.21
N PHE A 279 -5.28 -18.58 -6.76
CA PHE A 279 -6.27 -17.72 -6.12
C PHE A 279 -6.74 -18.28 -4.77
N ILE A 280 -7.08 -19.58 -4.72
CA ILE A 280 -7.52 -20.26 -3.51
C ILE A 280 -6.39 -20.31 -2.47
N LEU A 281 -5.15 -20.60 -2.89
CA LEU A 281 -3.99 -20.62 -1.99
C LEU A 281 -3.74 -19.26 -1.34
N GLY A 282 -3.89 -18.15 -2.09
CA GLY A 282 -3.86 -16.80 -1.53
C GLY A 282 -4.90 -16.61 -0.44
N GLY A 283 -6.14 -17.05 -0.70
CA GLY A 283 -7.24 -16.98 0.28
C GLY A 283 -7.01 -17.84 1.53
N ILE A 284 -6.48 -19.05 1.36
CA ILE A 284 -6.17 -19.98 2.46
C ILE A 284 -5.16 -19.35 3.42
N ILE A 285 -4.13 -18.69 2.91
CA ILE A 285 -3.11 -18.02 3.75
C ILE A 285 -3.77 -16.97 4.63
N ILE A 286 -4.62 -16.12 4.08
CA ILE A 286 -5.34 -15.08 4.84
C ILE A 286 -6.27 -15.69 5.89
N TYR A 287 -6.98 -16.75 5.55
CA TYR A 287 -7.82 -17.45 6.51
C TYR A 287 -7.03 -17.98 7.72
N TYR A 288 -5.87 -18.60 7.49
CA TYR A 288 -5.03 -19.08 8.58
C TYR A 288 -4.43 -17.95 9.41
N LEU A 289 -4.01 -16.84 8.78
CA LEU A 289 -3.51 -15.66 9.49
C LEU A 289 -4.58 -15.07 10.40
N ASP A 290 -5.82 -14.93 9.93
CA ASP A 290 -6.95 -14.46 10.74
C ASP A 290 -7.25 -15.41 11.92
N LYS A 291 -7.24 -16.72 11.67
CA LYS A 291 -7.46 -17.72 12.71
C LYS A 291 -6.40 -17.65 13.82
N LEU A 292 -5.13 -17.47 13.44
CA LEU A 292 -4.04 -17.30 14.40
C LEU A 292 -4.19 -15.99 15.20
N GLU A 293 -4.63 -14.91 14.56
CA GLU A 293 -4.86 -13.64 15.23
C GLU A 293 -5.98 -13.74 16.27
N ARG A 294 -7.13 -14.36 15.93
CA ARG A 294 -8.24 -14.57 16.84
C ARG A 294 -7.81 -15.38 18.06
N LYS A 295 -7.14 -16.53 17.85
CA LYS A 295 -6.66 -17.37 18.95
C LYS A 295 -5.73 -16.64 19.93
N ASN A 296 -5.01 -15.65 19.42
CA ASN A 296 -4.11 -14.83 20.22
C ASN A 296 -4.79 -13.64 20.91
N SER A 297 -5.98 -13.24 20.47
CA SER A 297 -6.77 -12.16 21.08
C SER A 297 -7.63 -12.65 22.24
N ASP A 298 -7.99 -13.94 22.24
CA ASP A 298 -8.80 -14.59 23.26
C ASP A 298 -7.98 -15.11 24.47
N GLN A 299 -6.64 -15.01 24.40
CA GLN A 299 -5.70 -15.28 25.49
C GLN A 299 -5.15 -13.97 26.10
#